data_dd0b0f18a5fc18d07654c6482891a969
#
_entry.id   dd0b0f18a5fc18d07654c6482891a969
#
_cell.length_a   1.000
_cell.length_b   1.000
_cell.length_c   1.000
_cell.angle_alpha   90.00
_cell.angle_beta   90.00
_cell.angle_gamma   90.00
#
_symmetry.space_group_name_H-M   'P 1'
#
loop_
_entity.id
_entity.type
_entity.pdbx_description
1 polymer ?
#
loop_
_entity_poly.entity_id
_entity_poly.type
_entity_poly.pdbx_seq_one_letter_code
_entity_poly.pdbx_strand_id
1 'polypeptide(L)'
;MLVDVRMRKSDNLLMTFMPPIYTLCAPNIGSVVAVLVNQNEQVHIDQPLVIIEAMKMQTTLCADVSGEVVQVFVNIGDDCFVGMPLVDMHADVASKKKSVEMPTASSTNQRLINELRTREALTLDEQRIEQQQKRRQKGYLTARENLQNLCPINSFMEYGQMAVAAQRLRRDYDDLKSATAADGIITGIGQVNQHLITKQKTQTVIVINDYSVLAGTQGYFHHLKLDRILAVAVDKKYPVVMFTEGGGGRPGDTDITTVNSGLQCQSFASWASLQGIVPRISVANGYCFAGNAALFGAADITIATQSSWIGMAGPAMIEGGGLGVVKPTDIGPSVKQVKNGVIDILVENEQQAAEMAKKCLLYFQGPLADRQQCKYADQQALEQILPEDRRFVYDVKEIINILADTDSFTEIKAQFGAAIISGF
;
A
#
# COMPACT_ATOMS: atom_id res chain seq x y z
N MET A 1 -7.42 65.69 -3.98
CA MET A 1 -8.23 66.49 -4.93
C MET A 1 -9.68 66.00 -4.75
N LEU A 2 -10.42 66.68 -3.90
CA LEU A 2 -11.82 66.43 -3.58
C LEU A 2 -12.68 66.97 -4.73
N VAL A 3 -13.53 66.15 -5.31
CA VAL A 3 -14.61 66.65 -6.20
C VAL A 3 -15.92 66.40 -5.52
N ASP A 4 -16.49 67.52 -5.11
CA ASP A 4 -17.86 67.69 -4.54
C ASP A 4 -18.86 67.54 -5.67
N VAL A 5 -19.78 66.58 -5.54
CA VAL A 5 -20.94 66.44 -6.46
C VAL A 5 -22.23 66.62 -5.66
N ARG A 6 -22.79 67.81 -5.77
CA ARG A 6 -24.14 68.20 -5.27
C ARG A 6 -25.21 67.32 -5.88
N MET A 7 -25.96 66.67 -5.02
CA MET A 7 -27.24 66.01 -5.36
C MET A 7 -28.30 67.05 -5.79
N ARG A 8 -28.86 66.89 -6.97
CA ARG A 8 -30.15 67.45 -7.33
C ARG A 8 -31.24 66.44 -6.98
N LYS A 9 -32.17 66.89 -6.14
CA LYS A 9 -33.46 66.19 -5.88
C LYS A 9 -34.34 66.39 -7.14
N SER A 10 -34.79 65.34 -7.71
CA SER A 10 -36.07 64.99 -8.32
C SER A 10 -35.86 64.00 -9.48
N ASP A 11 -36.24 62.76 -9.19
CA ASP A 11 -37.08 61.96 -10.09
C ASP A 11 -37.32 60.61 -9.40
N ASN A 12 -38.55 60.38 -8.97
CA ASN A 12 -39.07 59.10 -8.53
C ASN A 12 -39.03 58.11 -9.71
N LEU A 13 -37.89 57.43 -9.98
CA LEU A 13 -37.90 56.21 -10.72
C LEU A 13 -38.10 55.07 -9.70
N LEU A 14 -39.27 54.47 -9.74
CA LEU A 14 -39.56 53.16 -9.16
C LEU A 14 -38.60 52.16 -9.84
N MET A 15 -37.41 51.98 -9.28
CA MET A 15 -36.60 50.80 -9.58
C MET A 15 -37.36 49.60 -8.99
N THR A 16 -38.07 48.88 -9.84
CA THR A 16 -38.59 47.57 -9.55
C THR A 16 -37.37 46.67 -9.29
N PHE A 17 -37.06 46.41 -8.01
CA PHE A 17 -36.06 45.41 -7.64
C PHE A 17 -36.57 44.07 -8.17
N MET A 18 -36.02 43.58 -9.30
CA MET A 18 -36.23 42.18 -9.67
C MET A 18 -35.62 41.30 -8.59
N PRO A 19 -36.37 40.34 -8.04
CA PRO A 19 -35.82 39.41 -7.06
C PRO A 19 -34.66 38.61 -7.70
N PRO A 20 -33.61 38.24 -6.94
CA PRO A 20 -32.47 37.49 -7.45
C PRO A 20 -32.92 36.14 -8.01
N ILE A 21 -32.41 35.79 -9.16
CA ILE A 21 -32.65 34.46 -9.77
C ILE A 21 -31.75 33.44 -9.06
N TYR A 22 -32.36 32.35 -8.61
CA TYR A 22 -31.71 31.16 -8.08
C TYR A 22 -31.87 30.03 -9.10
N THR A 23 -30.76 29.39 -9.49
CA THR A 23 -30.74 28.29 -10.45
C THR A 23 -30.45 26.96 -9.73
N LEU A 24 -31.40 26.02 -9.81
CA LEU A 24 -31.20 24.65 -9.40
C LEU A 24 -30.44 23.91 -10.51
N CYS A 25 -29.27 23.35 -10.20
CA CYS A 25 -28.43 22.60 -11.17
C CYS A 25 -28.37 21.11 -10.82
N ALA A 26 -28.10 20.27 -11.83
CA ALA A 26 -27.89 18.84 -11.64
C ALA A 26 -26.59 18.58 -10.88
N PRO A 27 -26.61 17.80 -9.77
CA PRO A 27 -25.42 17.49 -8.97
C PRO A 27 -24.56 16.37 -9.55
N ASN A 28 -25.11 15.53 -10.43
CA ASN A 28 -24.46 14.37 -11.05
C ASN A 28 -25.01 14.13 -12.46
N ILE A 29 -24.36 13.23 -13.21
CA ILE A 29 -24.82 12.75 -14.51
C ILE A 29 -25.97 11.78 -14.29
N GLY A 30 -27.04 11.90 -15.07
CA GLY A 30 -28.21 11.03 -15.00
C GLY A 30 -29.26 11.38 -16.04
N SER A 31 -30.45 10.79 -15.94
CA SER A 31 -31.64 11.15 -16.74
C SER A 31 -32.75 11.68 -15.86
N VAL A 32 -33.54 12.61 -16.38
CA VAL A 32 -34.69 13.20 -15.68
C VAL A 32 -35.85 12.20 -15.69
N VAL A 33 -36.27 11.75 -14.50
CA VAL A 33 -37.36 10.79 -14.34
C VAL A 33 -38.70 11.49 -14.12
N ALA A 34 -38.69 12.64 -13.41
CA ALA A 34 -39.86 13.43 -13.18
C ALA A 34 -39.51 14.91 -13.04
N VAL A 35 -40.41 15.76 -13.55
CA VAL A 35 -40.44 17.21 -13.29
C VAL A 35 -41.73 17.47 -12.50
N LEU A 36 -41.57 17.99 -11.30
CA LEU A 36 -42.68 18.10 -10.31
C LEU A 36 -43.23 19.50 -10.15
N VAL A 37 -42.71 20.47 -10.95
CA VAL A 37 -43.12 21.88 -10.90
C VAL A 37 -43.33 22.42 -12.30
N ASN A 38 -44.15 23.47 -12.38
CA ASN A 38 -44.47 24.19 -13.61
C ASN A 38 -43.94 25.63 -13.56
N GLN A 39 -43.79 26.27 -14.70
CA GLN A 39 -43.47 27.69 -14.79
C GLN A 39 -44.59 28.53 -14.09
N ASN A 40 -44.20 29.57 -13.37
CA ASN A 40 -45.03 30.47 -12.55
C ASN A 40 -45.65 29.78 -11.30
N GLU A 41 -45.18 28.61 -10.93
CA GLU A 41 -45.59 27.93 -9.70
C GLU A 41 -44.85 28.51 -8.48
N GLN A 42 -45.57 28.74 -7.37
CA GLN A 42 -44.95 29.10 -6.08
C GLN A 42 -44.43 27.85 -5.39
N VAL A 43 -43.17 27.89 -5.01
CA VAL A 43 -42.46 26.75 -4.34
C VAL A 43 -41.93 27.18 -2.98
N HIS A 44 -41.85 26.22 -2.07
CA HIS A 44 -41.29 26.40 -0.72
C HIS A 44 -39.98 25.69 -0.56
N ILE A 45 -39.14 26.13 0.38
CA ILE A 45 -37.92 25.42 0.77
C ILE A 45 -38.24 23.94 1.03
N ASP A 46 -37.35 23.04 0.59
CA ASP A 46 -37.47 21.59 0.66
C ASP A 46 -38.58 20.96 -0.20
N GLN A 47 -39.32 21.76 -1.00
CA GLN A 47 -40.28 21.22 -1.95
C GLN A 47 -39.53 20.47 -3.10
N PRO A 48 -39.92 19.22 -3.42
CA PRO A 48 -39.38 18.49 -4.57
C PRO A 48 -39.67 19.20 -5.91
N LEU A 49 -38.66 19.40 -6.72
CA LEU A 49 -38.76 20.07 -8.03
C LEU A 49 -38.47 19.11 -9.22
N VAL A 50 -37.42 18.30 -9.13
CA VAL A 50 -37.01 17.39 -10.20
C VAL A 50 -36.51 16.10 -9.57
N ILE A 51 -36.78 14.95 -10.23
CA ILE A 51 -36.21 13.67 -9.87
C ILE A 51 -35.27 13.25 -11.01
N ILE A 52 -34.01 12.99 -10.70
CA ILE A 52 -33.04 12.45 -11.63
C ILE A 52 -32.67 11.02 -11.24
N GLU A 53 -32.39 10.17 -12.22
CA GLU A 53 -31.92 8.80 -12.01
C GLU A 53 -30.50 8.64 -12.54
N ALA A 54 -29.61 8.11 -11.71
CA ALA A 54 -28.27 7.74 -12.06
C ALA A 54 -27.98 6.32 -11.53
N MET A 55 -27.52 5.41 -12.38
CA MET A 55 -27.15 4.04 -12.00
C MET A 55 -28.27 3.30 -11.22
N LYS A 56 -29.53 3.46 -11.62
CA LYS A 56 -30.75 2.91 -10.97
C LYS A 56 -31.05 3.48 -9.57
N MET A 57 -30.42 4.57 -9.20
CA MET A 57 -30.71 5.31 -7.97
C MET A 57 -31.39 6.63 -8.32
N GLN A 58 -32.54 6.89 -7.73
CA GLN A 58 -33.29 8.14 -7.92
C GLN A 58 -32.89 9.15 -6.85
N THR A 59 -32.60 10.37 -7.28
CA THR A 59 -32.29 11.50 -6.42
C THR A 59 -33.36 12.58 -6.62
N THR A 60 -34.06 12.94 -5.56
CA THR A 60 -34.99 14.03 -5.56
C THR A 60 -34.30 15.36 -5.28
N LEU A 61 -34.36 16.28 -6.21
CA LEU A 61 -33.81 17.63 -6.07
C LEU A 61 -34.92 18.58 -5.59
N CYS A 62 -34.69 19.23 -4.44
CA CYS A 62 -35.63 20.10 -3.81
C CYS A 62 -35.19 21.56 -3.91
N ALA A 63 -36.16 22.49 -3.71
CA ALA A 63 -35.90 23.92 -3.67
C ALA A 63 -35.03 24.30 -2.44
N ASP A 64 -33.96 25.04 -2.64
CA ASP A 64 -33.15 25.61 -1.54
C ASP A 64 -33.65 26.99 -1.09
N VAL A 65 -34.57 27.56 -1.85
CA VAL A 65 -35.21 28.87 -1.58
C VAL A 65 -36.68 28.77 -1.84
N SER A 66 -37.48 29.57 -1.12
CA SER A 66 -38.91 29.80 -1.49
C SER A 66 -38.98 30.87 -2.54
N GLY A 67 -39.94 30.74 -3.48
CA GLY A 67 -40.10 31.70 -4.54
C GLY A 67 -40.94 31.19 -5.70
N GLU A 68 -40.96 31.92 -6.81
CA GLU A 68 -41.71 31.59 -8.01
C GLU A 68 -40.81 30.96 -9.07
N VAL A 69 -41.23 29.84 -9.67
CA VAL A 69 -40.52 29.20 -10.79
C VAL A 69 -40.58 30.08 -12.04
N VAL A 70 -39.41 30.54 -12.50
CA VAL A 70 -39.27 31.37 -13.67
C VAL A 70 -39.24 30.53 -14.94
N GLN A 71 -38.44 29.47 -14.91
CA GLN A 71 -38.23 28.62 -16.07
C GLN A 71 -37.83 27.20 -15.64
N VAL A 72 -38.34 26.21 -16.35
CA VAL A 72 -37.91 24.81 -16.29
C VAL A 72 -37.20 24.49 -17.58
N PHE A 73 -35.94 24.00 -17.50
CA PHE A 73 -35.08 23.78 -18.66
C PHE A 73 -35.08 22.33 -19.17
N VAL A 74 -35.71 21.40 -18.42
CA VAL A 74 -35.64 19.96 -18.69
C VAL A 74 -37.02 19.34 -18.79
N ASN A 75 -37.10 18.25 -19.56
CA ASN A 75 -38.28 17.40 -19.67
C ASN A 75 -37.96 15.99 -19.16
N ILE A 76 -39.00 15.21 -18.90
CA ILE A 76 -38.84 13.80 -18.54
C ILE A 76 -38.16 13.06 -19.69
N GLY A 77 -37.11 12.33 -19.37
CA GLY A 77 -36.28 11.58 -20.32
C GLY A 77 -35.03 12.32 -20.82
N ASP A 78 -34.85 13.60 -20.49
CA ASP A 78 -33.64 14.34 -20.84
C ASP A 78 -32.43 13.85 -20.06
N ASP A 79 -31.26 13.78 -20.69
CA ASP A 79 -29.98 13.55 -20.03
C ASP A 79 -29.48 14.81 -19.35
N CYS A 80 -28.98 14.71 -18.14
CA CYS A 80 -28.40 15.82 -17.39
C CYS A 80 -26.94 15.58 -17.02
N PHE A 81 -26.15 16.66 -16.98
CA PHE A 81 -24.72 16.65 -16.63
C PHE A 81 -24.48 17.53 -15.40
N VAL A 82 -23.41 17.26 -14.66
CA VAL A 82 -23.03 18.05 -13.48
C VAL A 82 -22.99 19.55 -13.80
N GLY A 83 -23.74 20.35 -13.03
CA GLY A 83 -23.84 21.80 -13.21
C GLY A 83 -24.84 22.27 -14.29
N MET A 84 -25.52 21.35 -14.98
CA MET A 84 -26.56 21.71 -15.95
C MET A 84 -27.74 22.35 -15.23
N PRO A 85 -28.24 23.55 -15.67
CA PRO A 85 -29.41 24.20 -15.10
C PRO A 85 -30.68 23.37 -15.34
N LEU A 86 -31.48 23.17 -14.30
CA LEU A 86 -32.73 22.42 -14.36
C LEU A 86 -33.94 23.32 -14.17
N VAL A 87 -33.90 24.22 -13.19
CA VAL A 87 -35.00 25.13 -12.85
C VAL A 87 -34.48 26.49 -12.37
N ASP A 88 -34.97 27.57 -12.91
CA ASP A 88 -34.73 28.91 -12.41
C ASP A 88 -35.91 29.40 -11.58
N MET A 89 -35.64 30.07 -10.46
CA MET A 89 -36.62 30.58 -9.52
C MET A 89 -36.33 32.03 -9.13
N HIS A 90 -37.33 32.88 -9.00
CA HIS A 90 -37.23 34.17 -8.30
C HIS A 90 -37.25 33.90 -6.79
N ALA A 91 -36.11 34.07 -6.13
CA ALA A 91 -36.01 33.86 -4.69
C ALA A 91 -36.66 34.97 -3.89
N ASP A 92 -37.51 34.63 -2.92
CA ASP A 92 -38.02 35.57 -1.92
C ASP A 92 -36.89 36.07 -1.02
N VAL A 93 -36.76 37.38 -0.87
CA VAL A 93 -35.61 38.06 -0.21
C VAL A 93 -35.41 37.61 1.27
N ALA A 94 -36.41 36.95 1.87
CA ALA A 94 -36.37 36.50 3.28
C ALA A 94 -36.09 35.01 3.49
N SER A 95 -35.96 34.20 2.43
CA SER A 95 -35.93 32.74 2.51
C SER A 95 -34.70 32.11 1.92
N LYS A 96 -33.51 32.39 2.47
CA LYS A 96 -32.37 31.51 2.24
C LYS A 96 -32.38 30.39 3.27
N LYS A 97 -32.33 29.13 2.82
CA LYS A 97 -31.99 28.02 3.68
C LYS A 97 -30.74 28.42 4.50
N LYS A 98 -30.86 28.46 5.83
CA LYS A 98 -29.67 28.57 6.69
C LYS A 98 -28.71 27.53 6.20
N SER A 99 -27.46 27.92 5.88
CA SER A 99 -26.41 26.99 5.52
C SER A 99 -26.55 25.75 6.42
N VAL A 100 -26.90 24.63 5.81
CA VAL A 100 -26.98 23.36 6.51
C VAL A 100 -25.57 23.13 7.04
N GLU A 101 -25.41 23.28 8.37
CA GLU A 101 -24.28 22.62 9.03
C GLU A 101 -24.30 21.19 8.50
N MET A 102 -23.18 20.75 7.92
CA MET A 102 -23.07 19.37 7.44
C MET A 102 -23.66 18.46 8.52
N PRO A 103 -24.60 17.57 8.20
CA PRO A 103 -25.24 16.76 9.21
C PRO A 103 -24.12 16.08 9.99
N THR A 104 -24.03 16.35 11.29
CA THR A 104 -23.22 15.55 12.22
C THR A 104 -23.58 14.11 11.90
N ALA A 105 -22.59 13.33 11.48
CA ALA A 105 -22.77 11.96 11.00
C ALA A 105 -23.82 11.27 11.86
N SER A 106 -24.88 10.70 11.26
CA SER A 106 -25.95 10.08 12.04
C SER A 106 -25.33 9.13 13.06
N SER A 107 -25.93 8.94 14.21
CA SER A 107 -25.41 8.04 15.26
C SER A 107 -25.09 6.65 14.71
N THR A 108 -25.82 6.21 13.69
CA THR A 108 -25.56 4.95 12.95
C THR A 108 -24.27 4.99 12.14
N ASN A 109 -24.00 6.08 11.40
CA ASN A 109 -22.78 6.24 10.63
C ASN A 109 -21.55 6.30 11.54
N GLN A 110 -21.66 7.01 12.67
CA GLN A 110 -20.57 7.05 13.65
C GLN A 110 -20.28 5.68 14.25
N ARG A 111 -21.32 4.87 14.51
CA ARG A 111 -21.16 3.49 14.98
C ARG A 111 -20.41 2.64 13.96
N LEU A 112 -20.78 2.67 12.68
CA LEU A 112 -20.12 1.91 11.62
C LEU A 112 -18.66 2.32 11.44
N ILE A 113 -18.37 3.61 11.50
CA ILE A 113 -16.99 4.13 11.44
C ILE A 113 -16.18 3.62 12.64
N ASN A 114 -16.76 3.60 13.83
CA ASN A 114 -16.07 3.10 15.03
C ASN A 114 -15.84 1.59 14.96
N GLU A 115 -16.80 0.80 14.45
CA GLU A 115 -16.62 -0.63 14.19
C GLU A 115 -15.47 -0.89 13.21
N LEU A 116 -15.41 -0.12 12.10
CA LEU A 116 -14.31 -0.21 11.14
C LEU A 116 -12.96 0.08 11.81
N ARG A 117 -12.84 1.20 12.53
CA ARG A 117 -11.60 1.57 13.24
C ARG A 117 -11.18 0.53 14.28
N THR A 118 -12.14 -0.03 15.01
CA THR A 118 -11.87 -1.12 15.94
C THR A 118 -11.32 -2.34 15.22
N ARG A 119 -11.92 -2.67 14.08
CA ARG A 119 -11.46 -3.79 13.26
C ARG A 119 -10.06 -3.58 12.68
N GLU A 120 -9.73 -2.37 12.23
CA GLU A 120 -8.39 -1.98 11.79
C GLU A 120 -7.38 -2.09 12.93
N ALA A 121 -7.72 -1.56 14.11
CA ALA A 121 -6.85 -1.57 15.27
C ALA A 121 -6.40 -2.98 15.69
N LEU A 122 -7.27 -4.01 15.55
CA LEU A 122 -6.91 -5.41 15.84
C LEU A 122 -5.75 -5.96 15.00
N THR A 123 -5.41 -5.31 13.90
CA THR A 123 -4.31 -5.71 13.03
C THR A 123 -3.01 -4.97 13.32
N LEU A 124 -3.05 -4.00 14.26
CA LEU A 124 -1.90 -3.17 14.63
C LEU A 124 -1.25 -3.67 15.92
N ASP A 125 0.01 -3.35 16.10
CA ASP A 125 0.83 -3.82 17.21
C ASP A 125 0.31 -3.38 18.59
N GLU A 126 -0.35 -2.20 18.66
CA GLU A 126 -0.94 -1.65 19.88
C GLU A 126 -2.02 -2.55 20.49
N GLN A 127 -2.71 -3.37 19.68
CA GLN A 127 -3.70 -4.34 20.14
C GLN A 127 -3.16 -5.77 20.21
N ARG A 128 -1.88 -5.99 19.86
CA ARG A 128 -1.22 -7.29 19.77
C ARG A 128 0.02 -7.36 20.69
N ILE A 129 -0.11 -6.80 21.90
CA ILE A 129 0.99 -6.61 22.86
C ILE A 129 1.67 -7.94 23.22
N GLU A 130 0.90 -9.02 23.40
CA GLU A 130 1.46 -10.33 23.73
C GLU A 130 2.33 -10.88 22.60
N GLN A 131 1.87 -10.78 21.36
CA GLN A 131 2.60 -11.20 20.16
C GLN A 131 3.87 -10.37 19.98
N GLN A 132 3.78 -9.06 20.16
CA GLN A 132 4.92 -8.15 20.12
C GLN A 132 5.97 -8.52 21.17
N GLN A 133 5.55 -8.76 22.41
CA GLN A 133 6.45 -9.17 23.51
C GLN A 133 7.15 -10.50 23.21
N LYS A 134 6.41 -11.51 22.69
CA LYS A 134 6.97 -12.81 22.29
C LYS A 134 8.02 -12.68 21.18
N ARG A 135 7.81 -11.76 20.22
CA ARG A 135 8.80 -11.46 19.15
C ARG A 135 10.06 -10.84 19.76
N ARG A 136 9.91 -9.78 20.55
CA ARG A 136 11.02 -9.05 21.18
C ARG A 136 11.86 -9.91 22.14
N GLN A 137 11.23 -10.81 22.91
CA GLN A 137 11.95 -11.76 23.76
C GLN A 137 12.88 -12.70 22.98
N LYS A 138 12.56 -12.97 21.71
CA LYS A 138 13.38 -13.77 20.81
C LYS A 138 14.36 -12.92 19.98
N GLY A 139 14.41 -11.60 20.18
CA GLY A 139 15.28 -10.69 19.43
C GLY A 139 14.78 -10.31 18.05
N TYR A 140 13.47 -10.50 17.75
CA TYR A 140 12.88 -10.17 16.46
C TYR A 140 11.98 -8.94 16.53
N LEU A 141 11.90 -8.21 15.43
CA LEU A 141 10.91 -7.15 15.22
C LEU A 141 9.54 -7.74 14.84
N THR A 142 8.49 -6.94 14.99
CA THR A 142 7.18 -7.27 14.43
C THR A 142 7.16 -7.00 12.93
N ALA A 143 6.16 -7.56 12.25
CA ALA A 143 5.95 -7.26 10.82
C ALA A 143 5.66 -5.76 10.59
N ARG A 144 4.98 -5.09 11.54
CA ARG A 144 4.70 -3.66 11.47
C ARG A 144 5.96 -2.81 11.70
N GLU A 145 6.83 -3.20 12.62
CA GLU A 145 8.13 -2.53 12.82
C GLU A 145 9.02 -2.67 11.57
N ASN A 146 9.05 -3.84 10.94
CA ASN A 146 9.76 -4.02 9.67
C ASN A 146 9.19 -3.14 8.54
N LEU A 147 7.86 -2.96 8.48
CA LEU A 147 7.21 -2.02 7.56
C LEU A 147 7.67 -0.58 7.81
N GLN A 148 7.70 -0.14 9.07
CA GLN A 148 8.13 1.22 9.45
C GLN A 148 9.60 1.47 9.12
N ASN A 149 10.45 0.45 9.18
CA ASN A 149 11.86 0.56 8.77
C ASN A 149 12.03 0.74 7.25
N LEU A 150 11.06 0.26 6.44
CA LEU A 150 11.09 0.40 4.98
C LEU A 150 10.53 1.75 4.51
N CYS A 151 9.40 2.18 5.06
CA CYS A 151 8.73 3.40 4.61
C CYS A 151 7.94 4.08 5.75
N PRO A 152 7.71 5.41 5.66
CA PRO A 152 6.83 6.10 6.61
C PRO A 152 5.43 5.51 6.59
N ILE A 153 4.83 5.28 7.76
CA ILE A 153 3.51 4.65 7.89
C ILE A 153 2.40 5.41 7.15
N ASN A 154 2.47 6.72 7.11
CA ASN A 154 1.52 7.58 6.41
C ASN A 154 1.68 7.55 4.88
N SER A 155 2.72 6.91 4.36
CA SER A 155 2.94 6.69 2.93
C SER A 155 2.55 5.30 2.46
N PHE A 156 2.10 4.43 3.36
CA PHE A 156 1.73 3.05 3.05
C PHE A 156 0.22 2.88 2.90
N MET A 157 -0.18 2.35 1.77
CA MET A 157 -1.56 1.95 1.49
C MET A 157 -1.67 0.44 1.58
N GLU A 158 -2.31 -0.08 2.62
CA GLU A 158 -2.48 -1.51 2.85
C GLU A 158 -3.63 -2.10 2.04
N TYR A 159 -3.43 -3.28 1.48
CA TYR A 159 -4.43 -4.07 0.76
C TYR A 159 -4.83 -5.29 1.58
N GLY A 160 -6.15 -5.49 1.75
CA GLY A 160 -6.67 -6.67 2.42
C GLY A 160 -6.37 -6.75 3.93
N GLN A 161 -6.19 -5.62 4.61
CA GLN A 161 -5.90 -5.54 6.05
C GLN A 161 -6.92 -6.32 6.90
N MET A 162 -8.20 -6.35 6.49
CA MET A 162 -9.30 -6.99 7.22
C MET A 162 -9.41 -8.50 7.00
N ALA A 163 -8.53 -9.11 6.19
CA ALA A 163 -8.55 -10.54 5.96
C ALA A 163 -8.25 -11.31 7.25
N VAL A 164 -8.82 -12.50 7.37
CA VAL A 164 -8.58 -13.47 8.43
C VAL A 164 -8.34 -14.84 7.80
N ALA A 165 -7.79 -15.80 8.55
CA ALA A 165 -7.61 -17.15 8.05
C ALA A 165 -8.96 -17.80 7.65
N ALA A 166 -8.93 -18.62 6.61
CA ALA A 166 -10.10 -19.35 6.10
C ALA A 166 -10.49 -20.52 7.01
N GLN A 167 -10.82 -20.23 8.28
CA GLN A 167 -11.02 -21.21 9.35
C GLN A 167 -12.35 -21.04 10.08
N ARG A 168 -13.36 -20.41 9.47
CA ARG A 168 -14.67 -20.16 10.09
C ARG A 168 -15.46 -21.43 10.43
N LEU A 169 -15.21 -22.53 9.73
CA LEU A 169 -15.86 -23.82 10.03
C LEU A 169 -15.37 -24.44 11.34
N ARG A 170 -14.23 -24.01 11.89
CA ARG A 170 -13.64 -24.59 13.10
C ARG A 170 -13.34 -23.57 14.22
N ARG A 171 -13.45 -22.28 13.94
CA ARG A 171 -13.13 -21.21 14.88
C ARG A 171 -14.18 -20.11 14.80
N ASP A 172 -14.45 -19.48 15.94
CA ASP A 172 -15.32 -18.31 15.99
C ASP A 172 -14.70 -17.15 15.20
N TYR A 173 -15.55 -16.34 14.54
CA TYR A 173 -15.08 -15.24 13.70
C TYR A 173 -14.43 -14.13 14.49
N ASP A 174 -14.89 -13.86 15.74
CA ASP A 174 -14.28 -12.83 16.59
C ASP A 174 -12.89 -13.27 17.08
N ASP A 175 -12.71 -14.56 17.36
CA ASP A 175 -11.40 -15.14 17.62
C ASP A 175 -10.46 -15.01 16.39
N LEU A 176 -10.97 -15.31 15.19
CA LEU A 176 -10.17 -15.17 13.97
C LEU A 176 -9.70 -13.74 13.73
N LYS A 177 -10.53 -12.73 14.03
CA LYS A 177 -10.16 -11.30 13.87
C LYS A 177 -8.91 -10.92 14.66
N SER A 178 -8.79 -11.43 15.88
CA SER A 178 -7.66 -11.14 16.77
C SER A 178 -6.45 -12.06 16.54
N ALA A 179 -6.70 -13.37 16.40
CA ALA A 179 -5.65 -14.38 16.31
C ALA A 179 -5.02 -14.52 14.93
N THR A 180 -5.75 -14.12 13.87
CA THR A 180 -5.29 -14.27 12.48
C THR A 180 -5.34 -12.94 11.70
N ALA A 181 -4.91 -11.88 12.35
CA ALA A 181 -4.90 -10.53 11.80
C ALA A 181 -4.24 -10.49 10.41
N ALA A 182 -4.92 -9.86 9.45
CA ALA A 182 -4.51 -9.72 8.05
C ALA A 182 -4.15 -11.04 7.36
N ASP A 183 -4.60 -12.18 7.88
CA ASP A 183 -4.22 -13.55 7.48
C ASP A 183 -2.71 -13.80 7.45
N GLY A 184 -1.98 -13.15 8.39
CA GLY A 184 -0.53 -13.35 8.54
C GLY A 184 0.34 -12.72 7.45
N ILE A 185 -0.19 -11.80 6.65
CA ILE A 185 0.57 -11.11 5.62
C ILE A 185 0.12 -9.64 5.47
N ILE A 186 1.08 -8.73 5.53
CA ILE A 186 0.87 -7.32 5.20
C ILE A 186 1.22 -7.14 3.73
N THR A 187 0.32 -6.57 2.95
CA THR A 187 0.53 -6.30 1.52
C THR A 187 0.08 -4.89 1.21
N GLY A 188 0.85 -4.15 0.43
CA GLY A 188 0.49 -2.78 0.10
C GLY A 188 1.51 -2.07 -0.78
N ILE A 189 1.30 -0.78 -0.95
CA ILE A 189 2.18 0.12 -1.70
C ILE A 189 2.67 1.20 -0.74
N GLY A 190 3.99 1.35 -0.63
CA GLY A 190 4.64 2.38 0.18
C GLY A 190 5.63 3.21 -0.62
N GLN A 191 6.03 4.36 -0.04
CA GLN A 191 7.06 5.21 -0.62
C GLN A 191 8.40 4.91 0.06
N VAL A 192 9.28 4.22 -0.66
CA VAL A 192 10.63 3.89 -0.18
C VAL A 192 11.64 4.90 -0.74
N ASN A 193 12.57 5.38 0.08
CA ASN A 193 13.60 6.37 -0.29
C ASN A 193 13.05 7.74 -0.72
N GLN A 194 11.86 8.16 -0.22
CA GLN A 194 11.18 9.37 -0.67
C GLN A 194 11.96 10.68 -0.47
N HIS A 195 12.95 10.68 0.42
CA HIS A 195 13.81 11.84 0.69
C HIS A 195 15.06 11.88 -0.21
N LEU A 196 15.35 10.81 -0.95
CA LEU A 196 16.54 10.71 -1.81
C LEU A 196 16.23 10.86 -3.29
N ILE A 197 15.01 10.52 -3.70
CA ILE A 197 14.63 10.42 -5.11
C ILE A 197 13.29 11.12 -5.39
N THR A 198 12.94 11.27 -6.66
CA THR A 198 11.67 11.89 -7.04
C THR A 198 10.47 11.03 -6.63
N LYS A 199 9.37 11.66 -6.19
CA LYS A 199 8.17 11.00 -5.66
C LYS A 199 7.62 9.89 -6.56
N GLN A 200 7.68 10.07 -7.87
CA GLN A 200 7.16 9.09 -8.85
C GLN A 200 7.93 7.76 -8.84
N LYS A 201 9.20 7.75 -8.43
CA LYS A 201 10.06 6.58 -8.38
C LYS A 201 10.10 5.88 -7.03
N THR A 202 9.44 6.44 -6.00
CA THR A 202 9.43 5.90 -4.64
C THR A 202 8.44 4.75 -4.44
N GLN A 203 7.43 4.63 -5.32
CA GLN A 203 6.36 3.64 -5.19
C GLN A 203 6.93 2.23 -5.27
N THR A 204 6.71 1.48 -4.20
CA THR A 204 7.23 0.13 -4.01
C THR A 204 6.12 -0.76 -3.46
N VAL A 205 5.93 -1.92 -4.05
CA VAL A 205 5.10 -2.96 -3.46
C VAL A 205 5.85 -3.57 -2.28
N ILE A 206 5.21 -3.59 -1.13
CA ILE A 206 5.76 -4.14 0.10
C ILE A 206 4.91 -5.31 0.54
N VAL A 207 5.57 -6.44 0.81
CA VAL A 207 4.96 -7.68 1.30
C VAL A 207 5.72 -8.11 2.54
N ILE A 208 5.03 -8.30 3.66
CA ILE A 208 5.67 -8.75 4.91
C ILE A 208 4.86 -9.87 5.53
N ASN A 209 5.43 -11.06 5.62
CA ASN A 209 4.83 -12.16 6.36
C ASN A 209 4.93 -11.90 7.87
N ASP A 210 3.83 -12.10 8.58
CA ASP A 210 3.78 -11.98 10.05
C ASP A 210 3.89 -13.35 10.70
N TYR A 211 5.09 -13.70 11.15
CA TYR A 211 5.34 -14.98 11.83
C TYR A 211 4.52 -15.16 13.12
N SER A 212 4.07 -14.07 13.74
CA SER A 212 3.22 -14.14 14.94
C SER A 212 1.82 -14.66 14.66
N VAL A 213 1.41 -14.70 13.37
CA VAL A 213 0.15 -15.27 12.92
C VAL A 213 0.41 -16.61 12.25
N LEU A 214 0.02 -17.69 12.95
CA LEU A 214 0.12 -19.07 12.42
C LEU A 214 1.51 -19.39 11.84
N ALA A 215 2.57 -18.92 12.50
CA ALA A 215 3.97 -19.08 12.09
C ALA A 215 4.27 -18.59 10.65
N GLY A 216 3.63 -17.53 10.21
CA GLY A 216 3.83 -16.96 8.86
C GLY A 216 3.48 -17.92 7.73
N THR A 217 2.62 -18.92 8.00
CA THR A 217 2.24 -19.93 7.02
C THR A 217 1.25 -19.40 5.99
N GLN A 218 1.40 -19.84 4.75
CA GLN A 218 0.61 -19.40 3.61
C GLN A 218 -0.74 -20.11 3.58
N GLY A 219 -1.83 -19.36 3.80
CA GLY A 219 -3.20 -19.82 3.72
C GLY A 219 -3.92 -19.31 2.48
N TYR A 220 -5.22 -19.58 2.39
CA TYR A 220 -6.01 -19.23 1.21
C TYR A 220 -6.10 -17.71 0.98
N PHE A 221 -6.57 -16.95 1.96
CA PHE A 221 -6.65 -15.49 1.81
C PHE A 221 -5.28 -14.83 1.81
N HIS A 222 -4.27 -15.45 2.46
CA HIS A 222 -2.87 -15.06 2.34
C HIS A 222 -2.44 -15.06 0.86
N HIS A 223 -2.68 -16.15 0.12
CA HIS A 223 -2.36 -16.24 -1.30
C HIS A 223 -3.18 -15.25 -2.14
N LEU A 224 -4.47 -15.07 -1.88
CA LEU A 224 -5.28 -14.09 -2.61
C LEU A 224 -4.76 -12.66 -2.44
N LYS A 225 -4.30 -12.30 -1.24
CA LYS A 225 -3.66 -11.00 -1.00
C LYS A 225 -2.35 -10.88 -1.77
N LEU A 226 -1.51 -11.91 -1.72
CA LEU A 226 -0.25 -11.94 -2.44
C LEU A 226 -0.47 -11.88 -3.95
N ASP A 227 -1.38 -12.68 -4.49
CA ASP A 227 -1.76 -12.66 -5.91
C ASP A 227 -2.22 -11.27 -6.35
N ARG A 228 -3.08 -10.63 -5.54
CA ARG A 228 -3.59 -9.29 -5.84
C ARG A 228 -2.48 -8.25 -5.88
N ILE A 229 -1.59 -8.24 -4.89
CA ILE A 229 -0.54 -7.20 -4.84
C ILE A 229 0.55 -7.43 -5.89
N LEU A 230 0.87 -8.68 -6.24
CA LEU A 230 1.78 -9.00 -7.33
C LEU A 230 1.18 -8.60 -8.69
N ALA A 231 -0.14 -8.78 -8.90
CA ALA A 231 -0.80 -8.29 -10.10
C ALA A 231 -0.70 -6.75 -10.22
N VAL A 232 -0.79 -6.03 -9.10
CA VAL A 232 -0.55 -4.57 -9.08
C VAL A 232 0.91 -4.25 -9.43
N ALA A 233 1.88 -5.02 -8.91
CA ALA A 233 3.29 -4.83 -9.25
C ALA A 233 3.54 -4.99 -10.75
N VAL A 234 2.93 -5.99 -11.39
CA VAL A 234 3.02 -6.23 -12.85
C VAL A 234 2.40 -5.06 -13.62
N ASP A 235 1.16 -4.66 -13.27
CA ASP A 235 0.42 -3.60 -13.98
C ASP A 235 1.12 -2.23 -13.87
N LYS A 236 1.56 -1.87 -12.67
CA LYS A 236 2.18 -0.57 -12.38
C LYS A 236 3.69 -0.54 -12.59
N LYS A 237 4.32 -1.70 -12.80
CA LYS A 237 5.77 -1.87 -12.87
C LYS A 237 6.46 -1.29 -11.63
N TYR A 238 5.93 -1.60 -10.45
CA TYR A 238 6.52 -1.22 -9.18
C TYR A 238 7.50 -2.29 -8.70
N PRO A 239 8.69 -1.90 -8.20
CA PRO A 239 9.61 -2.82 -7.55
C PRO A 239 8.94 -3.48 -6.33
N VAL A 240 9.43 -4.65 -5.93
CA VAL A 240 8.86 -5.39 -4.80
C VAL A 240 9.92 -5.65 -3.74
N VAL A 241 9.58 -5.36 -2.47
CA VAL A 241 10.33 -5.82 -1.30
C VAL A 241 9.44 -6.79 -0.52
N MET A 242 9.94 -8.01 -0.28
CA MET A 242 9.20 -9.07 0.40
C MET A 242 9.99 -9.64 1.58
N PHE A 243 9.43 -9.55 2.80
CA PHE A 243 9.90 -10.30 3.97
C PHE A 243 9.24 -11.67 3.98
N THR A 244 10.04 -12.72 3.95
CA THR A 244 9.59 -14.09 3.65
C THR A 244 9.60 -15.03 4.85
N GLU A 245 9.66 -14.51 6.09
CA GLU A 245 9.62 -15.37 7.28
C GLU A 245 8.33 -16.19 7.31
N GLY A 246 8.43 -17.53 7.40
CA GLY A 246 7.25 -18.37 7.46
C GLY A 246 7.51 -19.87 7.26
N GLY A 247 6.53 -20.67 7.65
CA GLY A 247 6.60 -22.12 7.67
C GLY A 247 6.15 -22.85 6.39
N GLY A 248 5.85 -22.12 5.32
CA GLY A 248 5.31 -22.71 4.09
C GLY A 248 3.78 -22.82 4.08
N GLY A 249 3.21 -23.73 3.32
CA GLY A 249 1.77 -23.89 3.18
C GLY A 249 1.06 -24.26 4.48
N ARG A 250 -0.15 -23.73 4.69
CA ARG A 250 -0.98 -23.98 5.87
C ARG A 250 -2.11 -24.97 5.55
N PRO A 251 -2.08 -26.19 6.11
CA PRO A 251 -3.10 -27.21 5.83
C PRO A 251 -4.41 -27.00 6.60
N GLY A 252 -4.48 -26.02 7.49
CA GLY A 252 -5.58 -25.86 8.44
C GLY A 252 -6.74 -24.95 7.98
N ASP A 253 -6.74 -24.45 6.76
CA ASP A 253 -7.81 -23.62 6.22
C ASP A 253 -8.96 -24.49 5.74
N THR A 254 -10.05 -24.52 6.52
CA THR A 254 -11.17 -25.47 6.38
C THR A 254 -12.35 -24.93 5.60
N ASP A 255 -12.42 -23.62 5.35
CA ASP A 255 -13.57 -23.00 4.68
C ASP A 255 -13.57 -23.23 3.16
N ILE A 256 -12.49 -23.79 2.64
CA ILE A 256 -12.27 -23.97 1.21
C ILE A 256 -12.37 -25.46 0.87
N THR A 257 -13.42 -25.83 0.23
CA THR A 257 -13.67 -27.21 -0.22
C THR A 257 -12.90 -27.61 -1.48
N THR A 258 -12.30 -26.65 -2.14
CA THR A 258 -11.66 -26.80 -3.46
C THR A 258 -10.16 -26.57 -3.43
N VAL A 259 -9.46 -26.92 -2.36
CA VAL A 259 -7.99 -26.97 -2.38
C VAL A 259 -7.57 -28.11 -3.31
N ASN A 260 -7.93 -27.96 -4.55
CA ASN A 260 -7.60 -28.90 -5.57
C ASN A 260 -6.21 -28.59 -6.10
N SER A 261 -5.23 -29.35 -5.64
CA SER A 261 -3.94 -29.50 -6.32
C SER A 261 -3.10 -28.21 -6.50
N GLY A 262 -3.39 -27.12 -5.80
CA GLY A 262 -2.59 -25.88 -5.87
C GLY A 262 -2.63 -25.14 -7.20
N LEU A 263 -3.44 -25.57 -8.15
CA LEU A 263 -3.53 -24.95 -9.49
C LEU A 263 -4.18 -23.55 -9.48
N GLN A 264 -4.84 -23.19 -8.39
CA GLN A 264 -5.46 -21.86 -8.24
C GLN A 264 -4.53 -20.83 -7.57
N CYS A 265 -3.35 -21.25 -7.11
CA CYS A 265 -2.37 -20.36 -6.51
C CYS A 265 -1.47 -19.73 -7.59
N GLN A 266 -1.68 -18.47 -7.88
CA GLN A 266 -0.89 -17.73 -8.87
C GLN A 266 0.39 -17.10 -8.27
N SER A 267 0.54 -17.09 -6.95
CA SER A 267 1.59 -16.32 -6.26
C SER A 267 2.99 -16.60 -6.78
N PHE A 268 3.35 -17.87 -6.96
CA PHE A 268 4.68 -18.26 -7.43
C PHE A 268 4.92 -17.90 -8.90
N ALA A 269 3.91 -18.13 -9.75
CA ALA A 269 3.97 -17.77 -11.18
C ALA A 269 4.03 -16.25 -11.35
N SER A 270 3.19 -15.50 -10.63
CA SER A 270 3.18 -14.04 -10.64
C SER A 270 4.50 -13.45 -10.14
N TRP A 271 5.07 -14.04 -9.07
CA TRP A 271 6.38 -13.64 -8.56
C TRP A 271 7.48 -13.87 -9.59
N ALA A 272 7.50 -15.04 -10.23
CA ALA A 272 8.47 -15.35 -11.26
C ALA A 272 8.31 -14.46 -12.51
N SER A 273 7.08 -14.12 -12.90
CA SER A 273 6.82 -13.30 -14.08
C SER A 273 7.31 -11.86 -13.98
N LEU A 274 7.61 -11.37 -12.79
CA LEU A 274 8.19 -10.04 -12.56
C LEU A 274 9.70 -9.98 -12.92
N GLN A 275 10.34 -11.13 -13.15
CA GLN A 275 11.77 -11.20 -13.51
C GLN A 275 12.06 -10.37 -14.77
N GLY A 276 13.08 -9.50 -14.68
CA GLY A 276 13.47 -8.63 -15.78
C GLY A 276 12.50 -7.46 -16.06
N ILE A 277 11.40 -7.35 -15.32
CA ILE A 277 10.44 -6.23 -15.44
C ILE A 277 10.67 -5.20 -14.34
N VAL A 278 10.76 -5.65 -13.09
CA VAL A 278 11.03 -4.82 -11.90
C VAL A 278 11.95 -5.55 -10.95
N PRO A 279 12.78 -4.85 -10.16
CA PRO A 279 13.61 -5.50 -9.16
C PRO A 279 12.73 -6.13 -8.06
N ARG A 280 13.08 -7.36 -7.68
CA ARG A 280 12.46 -8.14 -6.61
C ARG A 280 13.50 -8.40 -5.53
N ILE A 281 13.29 -7.83 -4.36
CA ILE A 281 14.17 -7.98 -3.21
C ILE A 281 13.46 -8.81 -2.15
N SER A 282 14.03 -9.94 -1.75
CA SER A 282 13.52 -10.76 -0.67
C SER A 282 14.39 -10.69 0.56
N VAL A 283 13.75 -10.64 1.73
CA VAL A 283 14.40 -10.61 3.03
C VAL A 283 13.96 -11.83 3.85
N ALA A 284 14.91 -12.67 4.27
CA ALA A 284 14.69 -13.69 5.28
C ALA A 284 15.14 -13.15 6.65
N ASN A 285 14.20 -13.08 7.61
CA ASN A 285 14.43 -12.50 8.93
C ASN A 285 14.12 -13.48 10.07
N GLY A 286 14.14 -14.77 9.78
CA GLY A 286 13.85 -15.85 10.72
C GLY A 286 13.72 -17.19 9.98
N TYR A 287 12.77 -18.02 10.39
CA TYR A 287 12.50 -19.28 9.72
C TYR A 287 11.80 -19.02 8.37
N CYS A 288 12.40 -19.51 7.29
CA CYS A 288 11.91 -19.35 5.93
C CYS A 288 11.91 -20.72 5.24
N PHE A 289 10.76 -21.41 5.28
CA PHE A 289 10.65 -22.79 4.81
C PHE A 289 9.63 -22.96 3.69
N ALA A 290 9.82 -24.00 2.89
CA ALA A 290 8.94 -24.46 1.81
C ALA A 290 8.52 -23.31 0.86
N GLY A 291 7.23 -22.99 0.74
CA GLY A 291 6.74 -21.93 -0.15
C GLY A 291 7.35 -20.55 0.12
N ASN A 292 7.60 -20.21 1.38
CA ASN A 292 8.31 -18.98 1.74
C ASN A 292 9.75 -18.96 1.24
N ALA A 293 10.46 -20.10 1.34
CA ALA A 293 11.82 -20.25 0.81
C ALA A 293 11.85 -20.22 -0.73
N ALA A 294 10.82 -20.75 -1.39
CA ALA A 294 10.69 -20.66 -2.85
C ALA A 294 10.55 -19.21 -3.32
N LEU A 295 9.71 -18.41 -2.64
CA LEU A 295 9.59 -16.98 -2.94
C LEU A 295 10.89 -16.23 -2.65
N PHE A 296 11.57 -16.55 -1.54
CA PHE A 296 12.86 -15.98 -1.20
C PHE A 296 13.91 -16.25 -2.30
N GLY A 297 14.12 -17.51 -2.64
CA GLY A 297 15.17 -17.91 -3.57
C GLY A 297 14.91 -17.54 -5.04
N ALA A 298 13.66 -17.20 -5.39
CA ALA A 298 13.29 -16.76 -6.74
C ALA A 298 13.36 -15.22 -6.91
N ALA A 299 13.83 -14.47 -5.91
CA ALA A 299 14.06 -13.02 -6.01
C ALA A 299 15.32 -12.70 -6.83
N ASP A 300 15.47 -11.45 -7.26
CA ASP A 300 16.65 -10.96 -7.95
C ASP A 300 17.79 -10.65 -6.97
N ILE A 301 17.45 -10.22 -5.74
CA ILE A 301 18.38 -9.96 -4.64
C ILE A 301 17.82 -10.59 -3.37
N THR A 302 18.63 -11.40 -2.71
CA THR A 302 18.29 -12.09 -1.46
C THR A 302 19.11 -11.55 -0.30
N ILE A 303 18.41 -11.05 0.72
CA ILE A 303 19.01 -10.52 1.96
C ILE A 303 18.59 -11.42 3.11
N ALA A 304 19.50 -11.80 3.98
CA ALA A 304 19.13 -12.57 5.17
C ALA A 304 19.81 -12.03 6.44
N THR A 305 19.14 -12.16 7.58
CA THR A 305 19.76 -11.90 8.88
C THR A 305 20.59 -13.11 9.33
N GLN A 306 21.54 -12.89 10.23
CA GLN A 306 22.34 -13.98 10.82
C GLN A 306 21.46 -15.02 11.53
N SER A 307 20.32 -14.60 12.09
CA SER A 307 19.33 -15.45 12.75
C SER A 307 18.23 -15.92 11.80
N SER A 308 18.62 -16.35 10.59
CA SER A 308 17.71 -16.90 9.57
C SER A 308 18.06 -18.33 9.20
N TRP A 309 17.01 -19.09 8.86
CA TRP A 309 17.11 -20.50 8.44
C TRP A 309 16.26 -20.68 7.19
N ILE A 310 16.89 -21.10 6.08
CA ILE A 310 16.25 -21.13 4.77
C ILE A 310 16.34 -22.56 4.20
N GLY A 311 15.19 -23.17 3.97
CA GLY A 311 15.12 -24.53 3.43
C GLY A 311 13.79 -24.84 2.74
N MET A 312 13.83 -25.73 1.75
CA MET A 312 12.64 -26.13 0.98
C MET A 312 11.67 -27.03 1.76
N ALA A 313 12.07 -27.54 2.93
CA ALA A 313 11.22 -28.32 3.82
C ALA A 313 11.41 -27.87 5.27
N GLY A 314 10.33 -27.69 5.99
CA GLY A 314 10.36 -27.49 7.45
C GLY A 314 10.42 -28.83 8.20
N PRO A 315 10.61 -28.81 9.54
CA PRO A 315 10.77 -30.03 10.34
C PRO A 315 9.66 -31.06 10.16
N ALA A 316 8.40 -30.62 10.15
CA ALA A 316 7.24 -31.48 9.98
C ALA A 316 7.20 -32.23 8.64
N MET A 317 7.68 -31.59 7.56
CA MET A 317 7.78 -32.25 6.26
C MET A 317 8.91 -33.27 6.20
N ILE A 318 10.04 -32.99 6.85
CA ILE A 318 11.19 -33.89 6.92
C ILE A 318 10.80 -35.14 7.71
N GLU A 319 10.17 -34.96 8.88
CA GLU A 319 9.70 -36.06 9.73
C GLU A 319 8.60 -36.88 9.03
N GLY A 320 7.60 -36.20 8.44
CA GLY A 320 6.51 -36.86 7.70
C GLY A 320 7.00 -37.59 6.44
N GLY A 321 8.12 -37.18 5.85
CA GLY A 321 8.80 -37.87 4.75
C GLY A 321 9.68 -39.05 5.18
N GLY A 322 9.73 -39.39 6.49
CA GLY A 322 10.52 -40.49 7.01
C GLY A 322 12.04 -40.22 7.04
N LEU A 323 12.47 -38.97 6.94
CA LEU A 323 13.89 -38.57 6.90
C LEU A 323 14.47 -38.26 8.30
N GLY A 324 13.73 -38.58 9.37
CA GLY A 324 14.12 -38.38 10.75
C GLY A 324 13.59 -37.07 11.36
N VAL A 325 13.91 -36.84 12.64
CA VAL A 325 13.51 -35.66 13.39
C VAL A 325 14.65 -34.66 13.38
N VAL A 326 14.40 -33.44 12.92
CA VAL A 326 15.41 -32.38 12.85
C VAL A 326 14.90 -31.11 13.55
N LYS A 327 15.81 -30.36 14.17
CA LYS A 327 15.46 -29.05 14.76
C LYS A 327 15.33 -27.99 13.64
N PRO A 328 14.44 -27.03 13.77
CA PRO A 328 14.30 -25.95 12.78
C PRO A 328 15.63 -25.22 12.53
N THR A 329 16.46 -25.07 13.57
CA THR A 329 17.78 -24.41 13.53
C THR A 329 18.86 -25.18 12.78
N ASP A 330 18.63 -26.45 12.49
CA ASP A 330 19.58 -27.29 11.73
C ASP A 330 19.30 -27.24 10.23
N ILE A 331 18.14 -26.69 9.83
CA ILE A 331 17.70 -26.63 8.45
C ILE A 331 18.16 -25.32 7.81
N GLY A 332 19.18 -25.37 6.95
CA GLY A 332 19.64 -24.24 6.14
C GLY A 332 19.99 -22.98 6.93
N PRO A 333 20.84 -23.05 7.96
CA PRO A 333 21.26 -21.84 8.69
C PRO A 333 21.98 -20.86 7.74
N SER A 334 21.74 -19.57 7.94
CA SER A 334 22.22 -18.48 7.08
C SER A 334 23.71 -18.53 6.82
N VAL A 335 24.51 -18.90 7.82
CA VAL A 335 25.98 -19.06 7.73
C VAL A 335 26.43 -20.15 6.74
N LYS A 336 25.58 -21.12 6.43
CA LYS A 336 25.79 -22.12 5.39
C LYS A 336 25.24 -21.66 4.05
N GLN A 337 24.06 -21.07 4.07
CA GLN A 337 23.35 -20.66 2.86
C GLN A 337 24.05 -19.49 2.12
N VAL A 338 24.73 -18.60 2.84
CA VAL A 338 25.56 -17.56 2.21
C VAL A 338 26.75 -18.15 1.44
N LYS A 339 27.33 -19.23 1.96
CA LYS A 339 28.44 -19.96 1.27
C LYS A 339 27.95 -20.79 0.09
N ASN A 340 26.68 -21.20 0.10
CA ASN A 340 26.04 -21.93 -1.00
C ASN A 340 25.48 -21.00 -2.10
N GLY A 341 25.59 -19.67 -1.94
CA GLY A 341 25.10 -18.68 -2.91
C GLY A 341 23.58 -18.49 -2.89
N VAL A 342 22.88 -19.03 -1.88
CA VAL A 342 21.44 -18.83 -1.69
C VAL A 342 21.15 -17.42 -1.16
N ILE A 343 22.06 -16.86 -0.37
CA ILE A 343 21.99 -15.51 0.19
C ILE A 343 23.00 -14.63 -0.51
N ASP A 344 22.54 -13.53 -1.11
CA ASP A 344 23.41 -12.53 -1.73
C ASP A 344 24.08 -11.64 -0.69
N ILE A 345 23.31 -11.19 0.31
CA ILE A 345 23.77 -10.25 1.34
C ILE A 345 23.34 -10.76 2.72
N LEU A 346 24.30 -10.98 3.60
CA LEU A 346 24.09 -11.38 4.99
C LEU A 346 24.28 -10.17 5.90
N VAL A 347 23.28 -9.87 6.74
CA VAL A 347 23.27 -8.76 7.69
C VAL A 347 23.05 -9.25 9.13
N GLU A 348 23.32 -8.41 10.11
CA GLU A 348 23.23 -8.81 11.51
C GLU A 348 21.79 -8.97 12.01
N ASN A 349 20.91 -8.03 11.65
CA ASN A 349 19.56 -7.90 12.18
C ASN A 349 18.57 -7.35 11.16
N GLU A 350 17.28 -7.29 11.56
CA GLU A 350 16.18 -6.88 10.67
C GLU A 350 16.23 -5.40 10.28
N GLN A 351 16.74 -4.52 11.15
CA GLN A 351 16.90 -3.11 10.82
C GLN A 351 17.92 -2.94 9.69
N GLN A 352 19.09 -3.58 9.79
CA GLN A 352 20.08 -3.58 8.73
C GLN A 352 19.54 -4.23 7.45
N ALA A 353 18.67 -5.26 7.57
CA ALA A 353 18.05 -5.88 6.40
C ALA A 353 17.12 -4.90 5.67
N ALA A 354 16.34 -4.10 6.39
CA ALA A 354 15.50 -3.07 5.79
C ALA A 354 16.33 -1.94 5.16
N GLU A 355 17.40 -1.50 5.81
CA GLU A 355 18.33 -0.50 5.28
C GLU A 355 19.01 -1.00 4.00
N MET A 356 19.44 -2.26 3.99
CA MET A 356 20.04 -2.88 2.83
C MET A 356 19.04 -3.04 1.68
N ALA A 357 17.80 -3.41 1.98
CA ALA A 357 16.73 -3.46 0.96
C ALA A 357 16.47 -2.09 0.33
N LYS A 358 16.44 -1.02 1.15
CA LYS A 358 16.34 0.36 0.65
C LYS A 358 17.53 0.74 -0.23
N LYS A 359 18.75 0.38 0.18
CA LYS A 359 19.96 0.64 -0.60
C LYS A 359 19.93 -0.11 -1.94
N CYS A 360 19.58 -1.39 -1.93
CA CYS A 360 19.43 -2.17 -3.16
C CYS A 360 18.38 -1.59 -4.11
N LEU A 361 17.22 -1.15 -3.58
CA LEU A 361 16.21 -0.49 -4.40
C LEU A 361 16.73 0.77 -5.07
N LEU A 362 17.53 1.57 -4.36
CA LEU A 362 18.03 2.85 -4.83
C LEU A 362 18.77 2.75 -6.16
N TYR A 363 19.50 1.64 -6.41
CA TYR A 363 20.18 1.40 -7.69
C TYR A 363 19.22 1.32 -8.89
N PHE A 364 17.96 1.00 -8.67
CA PHE A 364 16.95 0.85 -9.71
C PHE A 364 15.92 2.01 -9.76
N GLN A 365 15.93 2.88 -8.75
CA GLN A 365 14.95 3.97 -8.65
C GLN A 365 15.35 5.22 -9.45
N GLY A 366 16.54 5.25 -10.02
CA GLY A 366 17.05 6.36 -10.84
C GLY A 366 17.95 7.31 -10.07
N PRO A 367 18.29 8.47 -10.65
CA PRO A 367 19.24 9.40 -10.05
C PRO A 367 18.72 10.01 -8.74
N LEU A 368 19.65 10.31 -7.84
CA LEU A 368 19.35 11.09 -6.65
C LEU A 368 18.79 12.46 -7.01
N ALA A 369 17.85 12.96 -6.22
CA ALA A 369 17.26 14.28 -6.39
C ALA A 369 18.31 15.40 -6.18
N ASP A 370 19.24 15.18 -5.26
CA ASP A 370 20.38 16.06 -5.01
C ASP A 370 21.70 15.31 -5.27
N ARG A 371 22.34 15.62 -6.39
CA ARG A 371 23.64 15.05 -6.79
C ARG A 371 24.82 15.56 -5.95
N GLN A 372 24.66 16.64 -5.17
CA GLN A 372 25.72 17.11 -4.27
C GLN A 372 25.96 16.15 -3.10
N GLN A 373 25.08 15.19 -2.90
CA GLN A 373 25.29 14.11 -1.93
C GLN A 373 26.28 13.03 -2.39
N CYS A 374 26.60 12.98 -3.69
CA CYS A 374 27.61 12.06 -4.21
C CYS A 374 29.01 12.55 -3.83
N LYS A 375 29.77 11.71 -3.13
CA LYS A 375 31.17 11.94 -2.75
C LYS A 375 32.00 10.85 -3.39
N TYR A 376 33.19 11.21 -3.83
CA TYR A 376 34.16 10.24 -4.40
C TYR A 376 35.52 10.47 -3.80
N ALA A 377 36.32 9.39 -3.77
CA ALA A 377 37.68 9.40 -3.31
C ALA A 377 38.61 10.10 -4.32
N ASP A 378 39.80 10.50 -3.86
CA ASP A 378 40.80 11.03 -4.74
C ASP A 378 41.29 9.92 -5.71
N GLN A 379 41.02 10.10 -7.00
CA GLN A 379 41.36 9.13 -8.04
C GLN A 379 42.90 8.96 -8.24
N GLN A 380 43.72 9.91 -7.80
CA GLN A 380 45.16 9.80 -7.85
C GLN A 380 45.71 8.69 -6.95
N ALA A 381 44.94 8.30 -5.91
CA ALA A 381 45.31 7.17 -5.06
C ALA A 381 45.41 5.84 -5.82
N LEU A 382 44.77 5.70 -6.99
CA LEU A 382 44.92 4.50 -7.85
C LEU A 382 46.33 4.22 -8.30
N GLU A 383 47.17 5.25 -8.47
CA GLU A 383 48.56 5.11 -8.89
C GLU A 383 49.42 4.37 -7.86
N GLN A 384 49.00 4.31 -6.61
CA GLN A 384 49.75 3.74 -5.49
C GLN A 384 49.29 2.36 -5.06
N ILE A 385 48.13 1.88 -5.55
CA ILE A 385 47.52 0.62 -5.09
C ILE A 385 48.20 -0.60 -5.67
N LEU A 386 48.61 -0.54 -6.94
CA LEU A 386 49.22 -1.67 -7.60
C LEU A 386 50.67 -1.80 -7.20
N PRO A 387 51.12 -2.98 -6.67
CA PRO A 387 52.52 -3.22 -6.37
C PRO A 387 53.36 -3.16 -7.64
N GLU A 388 54.57 -2.58 -7.57
CA GLU A 388 55.53 -2.59 -8.67
C GLU A 388 55.89 -4.03 -9.10
N ASP A 389 56.07 -4.91 -8.11
CA ASP A 389 56.28 -6.34 -8.35
C ASP A 389 54.96 -7.07 -8.43
N ARG A 390 54.56 -7.51 -9.64
CA ARG A 390 53.31 -8.21 -9.94
C ARG A 390 53.12 -9.55 -9.23
N ARG A 391 54.12 -10.05 -8.52
CA ARG A 391 54.01 -11.27 -7.68
C ARG A 391 53.35 -11.01 -6.34
N PHE A 392 53.21 -9.76 -5.93
CA PHE A 392 52.48 -9.40 -4.71
C PHE A 392 50.98 -9.27 -4.96
N VAL A 393 50.19 -9.71 -4.00
CA VAL A 393 48.74 -9.58 -4.01
C VAL A 393 48.36 -8.16 -3.59
N TYR A 394 47.22 -7.70 -4.10
CA TYR A 394 46.60 -6.45 -3.70
C TYR A 394 45.09 -6.64 -3.52
N ASP A 395 44.45 -5.77 -2.76
CA ASP A 395 42.98 -5.83 -2.54
C ASP A 395 42.25 -5.08 -3.66
N VAL A 396 41.55 -5.84 -4.52
CA VAL A 396 40.73 -5.26 -5.60
C VAL A 396 39.61 -4.38 -5.07
N LYS A 397 39.14 -4.60 -3.83
CA LYS A 397 38.10 -3.77 -3.22
C LYS A 397 38.54 -2.34 -2.98
N GLU A 398 39.83 -2.11 -2.70
CA GLU A 398 40.37 -0.74 -2.60
C GLU A 398 40.22 0.02 -3.92
N ILE A 399 40.50 -0.67 -5.05
CA ILE A 399 40.29 -0.09 -6.39
C ILE A 399 38.84 0.25 -6.61
N ILE A 400 37.89 -0.68 -6.30
CA ILE A 400 36.46 -0.48 -6.46
C ILE A 400 36.01 0.72 -5.62
N ASN A 401 36.42 0.83 -4.36
CA ASN A 401 36.04 1.89 -3.44
C ASN A 401 36.56 3.29 -3.86
N ILE A 402 37.67 3.35 -4.63
CA ILE A 402 38.17 4.60 -5.19
C ILE A 402 37.41 4.97 -6.46
N LEU A 403 37.07 3.99 -7.30
CA LEU A 403 36.33 4.23 -8.55
C LEU A 403 34.86 4.55 -8.36
N ALA A 404 34.23 3.94 -7.34
CA ALA A 404 32.84 4.16 -7.02
C ALA A 404 32.64 5.40 -6.14
N ASP A 405 31.45 5.97 -6.15
CA ASP A 405 31.07 7.00 -5.16
C ASP A 405 31.23 6.41 -3.74
N THR A 406 31.63 7.23 -2.78
CA THR A 406 31.86 6.80 -1.39
C THR A 406 30.60 6.11 -0.85
N ASP A 407 30.77 4.90 -0.28
CA ASP A 407 29.71 4.04 0.28
C ASP A 407 28.63 3.60 -0.72
N SER A 408 28.84 3.82 -2.02
CA SER A 408 27.86 3.41 -3.04
C SER A 408 27.94 1.94 -3.38
N PHE A 409 29.13 1.35 -3.39
CA PHE A 409 29.30 -0.06 -3.76
C PHE A 409 28.64 -1.00 -2.74
N THR A 410 27.87 -1.96 -3.22
CA THR A 410 27.30 -3.05 -2.42
C THR A 410 27.71 -4.38 -3.04
N GLU A 411 28.60 -5.10 -2.35
CA GLU A 411 29.03 -6.42 -2.77
C GLU A 411 27.90 -7.45 -2.55
N ILE A 412 27.66 -8.30 -3.54
CA ILE A 412 26.78 -9.45 -3.45
C ILE A 412 27.59 -10.74 -3.50
N LYS A 413 27.09 -11.82 -2.85
CA LYS A 413 27.70 -13.15 -2.84
C LYS A 413 29.17 -13.16 -2.36
N ALA A 414 29.55 -12.27 -1.45
CA ALA A 414 30.90 -12.10 -0.93
C ALA A 414 31.57 -13.42 -0.43
N GLN A 415 30.77 -14.42 -0.01
CA GLN A 415 31.25 -15.70 0.48
C GLN A 415 31.04 -16.86 -0.51
N PHE A 416 30.45 -16.59 -1.68
CA PHE A 416 30.22 -17.58 -2.74
C PHE A 416 30.95 -17.16 -4.00
N GLY A 417 31.90 -18.03 -4.45
CA GLY A 417 32.74 -17.73 -5.62
C GLY A 417 33.70 -16.57 -5.36
N ALA A 418 34.36 -16.55 -4.20
CA ALA A 418 35.19 -15.45 -3.69
C ALA A 418 36.37 -15.02 -4.56
N ALA A 419 36.63 -15.72 -5.68
CA ALA A 419 37.62 -15.29 -6.70
C ALA A 419 37.10 -14.14 -7.58
N ILE A 420 35.81 -13.82 -7.52
CA ILE A 420 35.17 -12.77 -8.29
C ILE A 420 34.41 -11.85 -7.31
N ILE A 421 34.66 -10.55 -7.40
CA ILE A 421 33.89 -9.54 -6.69
C ILE A 421 32.76 -9.06 -7.60
N SER A 422 31.54 -9.19 -7.16
CA SER A 422 30.35 -8.73 -7.89
C SER A 422 29.47 -7.84 -6.99
N GLY A 423 28.85 -6.83 -7.56
CA GLY A 423 28.04 -5.88 -6.81
C GLY A 423 27.39 -4.83 -7.68
N PHE A 424 26.75 -3.88 -7.01
CA PHE A 424 26.08 -2.72 -7.60
C PHE A 424 26.83 -1.45 -7.22
#